data_ab7923787e2f200d530c107b7d246d1a
#
_entry.id   ab7923787e2f200d530c107b7d246d1a
#
_cell.length_a   1.000
_cell.length_b   1.000
_cell.length_c   1.000
_cell.angle_alpha   90.00
_cell.angle_beta   90.00
_cell.angle_gamma   90.00
#
_symmetry.space_group_name_H-M   'P 1'
#
loop_
_entity.id
_entity.type
_entity.pdbx_description
1 polymer ?
#
loop_
_entity_poly.entity_id
_entity_poly.type
_entity_poly.pdbx_seq_one_letter_code
_entity_poly.pdbx_strand_id
1 'polypeptide(L)'
;MLIKAFKSPEIQTYAMRYQLKIEVSLKPGHSDPEGETTARLLKELGYKVETSNVSKVYSVVLEAESQKEAELKAEEMCKRLLANPTKDNYSFVIEEEK
;
A
#
# COMPACT_ATOMS: atom_id res chain seq x y z
N MET A 1 3.28 -31.66 22.24
CA MET A 1 3.99 -30.93 22.23
C MET A 1 4.25 -30.58 21.93
N LEU A 2 3.87 -30.91 21.56
CA LEU A 2 4.63 -30.13 21.31
C LEU A 2 4.81 -29.97 20.81
N ILE A 3 4.43 -30.32 20.56
CA ILE A 3 5.04 -29.66 20.20
C ILE A 3 5.10 -29.34 19.66
N LYS A 4 4.68 -29.53 19.31
CA LYS A 4 5.15 -28.83 18.93
C LYS A 4 5.34 -28.42 18.44
N ALA A 5 4.94 -29.08 18.45
CA ALA A 5 5.65 -28.39 18.21
C ALA A 5 5.72 -28.23 17.61
N PHE A 6 5.33 -28.42 17.12
CA PHE A 6 5.97 -27.84 16.87
C PHE A 6 6.02 -27.40 16.37
N LYS A 7 5.68 -27.49 16.34
CA LYS A 7 6.13 -26.83 16.24
C LYS A 7 6.32 -26.37 16.24
N SER A 8 6.13 -26.73 16.26
CA SER A 8 6.74 -26.17 16.55
C SER A 8 6.99 -25.58 16.62
N PRO A 9 6.47 -25.60 16.45
CA PRO A 9 6.85 -24.77 17.02
C PRO A 9 7.62 -23.81 16.85
N GLU A 10 7.89 -23.58 17.01
CA GLU A 10 8.98 -22.67 17.04
C GLU A 10 9.32 -22.04 15.73
N ILE A 11 8.75 -22.53 14.73
CA ILE A 11 8.93 -21.95 13.41
C ILE A 11 8.42 -20.53 13.38
N GLN A 12 7.41 -20.26 14.14
CA GLN A 12 6.84 -18.93 14.16
C GLN A 12 7.78 -17.89 14.72
N THR A 13 8.79 -18.32 15.45
CA THR A 13 9.71 -17.35 15.97
C THR A 13 10.54 -16.67 14.90
N TYR A 14 10.50 -17.18 13.68
CA TYR A 14 11.23 -16.57 12.57
C TYR A 14 10.41 -15.63 11.73
N ALA A 15 9.12 -15.57 11.99
CA ALA A 15 8.27 -14.62 11.28
C ALA A 15 8.50 -13.23 11.85
N MET A 16 8.56 -12.27 10.96
CA MET A 16 8.79 -10.89 11.33
C MET A 16 7.59 -10.07 10.87
N ARG A 17 7.44 -8.91 11.48
CA ARG A 17 6.35 -8.01 11.12
C ARG A 17 6.90 -6.91 10.25
N TYR A 18 6.16 -6.63 9.19
CA TYR A 18 6.53 -5.59 8.23
C TYR A 18 5.39 -4.63 8.10
N GLN A 19 5.73 -3.34 8.06
CA GLN A 19 4.75 -2.31 7.80
C GLN A 19 4.83 -1.94 6.34
N LEU A 20 3.69 -2.06 5.65
CA LEU A 20 3.57 -1.73 4.25
C LEU A 20 2.80 -0.43 4.11
N LYS A 21 3.33 0.49 3.33
CA LYS A 21 2.59 1.68 2.90
C LYS A 21 2.39 1.55 1.41
N ILE A 22 1.14 1.31 1.01
CA ILE A 22 0.82 1.04 -0.39
C ILE A 22 -0.01 2.20 -0.90
N GLU A 23 0.52 2.88 -1.90
CA GLU A 23 -0.20 4.00 -2.51
C GLU A 23 -0.78 3.56 -3.84
N VAL A 24 -2.08 3.84 -4.02
CA VAL A 24 -2.81 3.51 -5.23
C VAL A 24 -3.33 4.81 -5.81
N SER A 25 -2.95 5.12 -7.05
CA SER A 25 -3.32 6.35 -7.71
C SER A 25 -3.85 6.04 -9.10
N LEU A 26 -4.60 6.98 -9.66
CA LEU A 26 -5.15 6.81 -11.00
C LEU A 26 -4.04 6.97 -12.05
N LYS A 27 -4.11 6.17 -13.09
CA LYS A 27 -3.26 6.34 -14.25
C LYS A 27 -3.64 7.64 -14.97
N PRO A 28 -2.68 8.24 -15.69
CA PRO A 28 -3.00 9.42 -16.49
C PRO A 28 -4.17 9.16 -17.43
N GLY A 29 -4.99 10.18 -17.62
CA GLY A 29 -6.14 10.08 -18.51
C GLY A 29 -7.43 9.64 -17.88
N HIS A 30 -7.37 9.26 -16.59
CA HIS A 30 -8.59 8.90 -15.87
C HIS A 30 -9.08 10.09 -15.05
N SER A 31 -10.39 10.20 -14.92
CA SER A 31 -11.01 11.31 -14.23
C SER A 31 -10.79 11.21 -12.73
N ASP A 32 -10.48 12.35 -12.11
CA ASP A 32 -10.29 12.46 -10.67
C ASP A 32 -11.13 13.65 -10.18
N PRO A 33 -12.45 13.47 -10.05
CA PRO A 33 -13.31 14.60 -9.68
C PRO A 33 -12.97 15.22 -8.33
N GLU A 34 -12.55 14.40 -7.37
CA GLU A 34 -12.20 14.93 -6.07
C GLU A 34 -10.96 15.83 -6.15
N GLY A 35 -9.94 15.39 -6.89
CA GLY A 35 -8.74 16.18 -7.08
C GLY A 35 -9.03 17.47 -7.84
N GLU A 36 -9.88 17.39 -8.87
CA GLU A 36 -10.23 18.56 -9.64
C GLU A 36 -10.96 19.60 -8.78
N THR A 37 -11.90 19.13 -7.97
CA THR A 37 -12.62 20.01 -7.06
C THR A 37 -11.69 20.64 -6.05
N THR A 38 -10.76 19.86 -5.50
CA THR A 38 -9.79 20.38 -4.55
C THR A 38 -8.93 21.45 -5.17
N ALA A 39 -8.46 21.23 -6.41
CA ALA A 39 -7.65 22.24 -7.09
C ALA A 39 -8.42 23.53 -7.27
N ARG A 40 -9.69 23.44 -7.67
CA ARG A 40 -10.52 24.62 -7.87
C ARG A 40 -10.70 25.40 -6.58
N LEU A 41 -10.97 24.68 -5.48
CA LEU A 41 -11.19 25.35 -4.20
C LEU A 41 -9.91 25.99 -3.68
N LEU A 42 -8.76 25.34 -3.90
CA LEU A 42 -7.49 25.93 -3.49
C LEU A 42 -7.20 27.21 -4.27
N LYS A 43 -7.55 27.24 -5.55
CA LYS A 43 -7.41 28.46 -6.36
C LYS A 43 -8.31 29.56 -5.84
N GLU A 44 -9.53 29.22 -5.43
CA GLU A 44 -10.45 30.21 -4.87
C GLU A 44 -9.91 30.80 -3.57
N LEU A 45 -9.10 30.02 -2.84
CA LEU A 45 -8.46 30.51 -1.63
C LEU A 45 -7.21 31.34 -1.90
N GLY A 46 -6.83 31.48 -3.16
CA GLY A 46 -5.70 32.33 -3.54
C GLY A 46 -4.40 31.62 -3.81
N TYR A 47 -4.40 30.29 -3.78
CA TYR A 47 -3.17 29.53 -4.06
C TYR A 47 -2.97 29.34 -5.56
N LYS A 48 -1.71 29.34 -5.98
CA LYS A 48 -1.36 29.15 -7.39
C LYS A 48 -1.17 27.67 -7.66
N VAL A 49 -2.26 26.92 -7.62
CA VAL A 49 -2.27 25.48 -7.80
C VAL A 49 -2.53 25.17 -9.27
N GLU A 50 -1.73 24.28 -9.85
CA GLU A 50 -1.96 23.84 -11.21
C GLU A 50 -2.86 22.62 -11.25
N THR A 51 -2.54 21.62 -10.46
CA THR A 51 -3.31 20.40 -10.39
C THR A 51 -3.35 19.87 -8.98
N SER A 52 -4.32 19.02 -8.71
CA SER A 52 -4.40 18.30 -7.45
C SER A 52 -4.95 16.91 -7.75
N ASN A 53 -4.26 15.90 -7.31
CA ASN A 53 -4.68 14.51 -7.51
C ASN A 53 -4.84 13.84 -6.17
N VAL A 54 -5.81 12.94 -6.07
CA VAL A 54 -6.09 12.23 -4.84
C VAL A 54 -5.69 10.77 -5.04
N SER A 55 -4.99 10.21 -4.05
CA SER A 55 -4.64 8.80 -4.08
C SER A 55 -4.99 8.19 -2.72
N LYS A 56 -5.01 6.86 -2.68
CA LYS A 56 -5.24 6.12 -1.45
C LYS A 56 -3.94 5.58 -0.93
N VAL A 57 -3.80 5.58 0.39
CA VAL A 57 -2.66 4.92 1.03
C VAL A 57 -3.20 3.88 1.98
N TYR A 58 -2.82 2.64 1.74
CA TYR A 58 -3.14 1.55 2.65
C TYR A 58 -1.96 1.31 3.56
N SER A 59 -2.22 1.26 4.86
CA SER A 59 -1.21 0.90 5.85
C SER A 59 -1.51 -0.52 6.30
N VAL A 60 -0.63 -1.44 5.99
CA VAL A 60 -0.85 -2.86 6.25
C VAL A 60 0.29 -3.39 7.08
N VAL A 61 -0.02 -4.15 8.13
CA VAL A 61 1.00 -4.86 8.89
C VAL A 61 0.92 -6.32 8.49
N LEU A 62 2.03 -6.85 8.02
CA LEU A 62 2.09 -8.19 7.46
C LEU A 62 3.17 -9.00 8.17
N GLU A 63 2.86 -10.25 8.48
CA GLU A 63 3.87 -11.18 8.96
C GLU A 63 4.48 -11.91 7.77
N ALA A 64 5.79 -11.95 7.72
CA ALA A 64 6.51 -12.61 6.65
C ALA A 64 7.86 -13.07 7.17
N GLU A 65 8.46 -14.01 6.48
CA GLU A 65 9.73 -14.57 6.92
C GLU A 65 10.91 -13.71 6.50
N SER A 66 10.74 -12.87 5.50
CA SER A 66 11.81 -12.02 5.00
C SER A 66 11.20 -10.82 4.31
N GLN A 67 12.04 -9.81 4.11
CA GLN A 67 11.59 -8.64 3.35
C GLN A 67 11.21 -9.02 1.93
N LYS A 68 11.95 -9.97 1.34
CA LYS A 68 11.62 -10.38 -0.02
C LYS A 68 10.24 -11.02 -0.08
N GLU A 69 9.90 -11.83 0.92
CA GLU A 69 8.57 -12.40 0.96
C GLU A 69 7.52 -11.31 1.15
N ALA A 70 7.81 -10.33 1.99
CA ALA A 70 6.88 -9.21 2.19
C ALA A 70 6.66 -8.46 0.89
N GLU A 71 7.72 -8.27 0.08
CA GLU A 71 7.58 -7.61 -1.22
C GLU A 71 6.69 -8.40 -2.16
N LEU A 72 6.89 -9.71 -2.21
CA LEU A 72 6.07 -10.54 -3.08
C LEU A 72 4.61 -10.49 -2.67
N LYS A 73 4.35 -10.52 -1.36
CA LYS A 73 2.98 -10.46 -0.86
C LYS A 73 2.36 -9.11 -1.15
N ALA A 74 3.12 -8.03 -0.99
CA ALA A 74 2.61 -6.69 -1.30
C ALA A 74 2.20 -6.60 -2.77
N GLU A 75 3.02 -7.16 -3.65
CA GLU A 75 2.71 -7.16 -5.08
C GLU A 75 1.43 -7.93 -5.35
N GLU A 76 1.28 -9.10 -4.72
CA GLU A 76 0.07 -9.88 -4.87
C GLU A 76 -1.16 -9.14 -4.39
N MET A 77 -1.05 -8.50 -3.23
CA MET A 77 -2.19 -7.74 -2.69
C MET A 77 -2.65 -6.66 -3.65
N CYS A 78 -1.69 -5.93 -4.23
CA CYS A 78 -2.03 -4.88 -5.17
C CYS A 78 -2.73 -5.45 -6.38
N LYS A 79 -2.20 -6.52 -6.95
CA LYS A 79 -2.76 -7.08 -8.17
C LYS A 79 -4.09 -7.76 -7.95
N ARG A 80 -4.27 -8.38 -6.79
CA ARG A 80 -5.47 -9.16 -6.57
C ARG A 80 -6.61 -8.34 -6.00
N LEU A 81 -6.32 -7.25 -5.29
CA LEU A 81 -7.37 -6.55 -4.58
C LEU A 81 -7.25 -5.03 -4.60
N LEU A 82 -6.05 -4.48 -4.31
CA LEU A 82 -5.97 -3.08 -3.95
C LEU A 82 -6.00 -2.14 -5.13
N ALA A 83 -5.51 -2.57 -6.29
CA ALA A 83 -5.42 -1.72 -7.47
C ALA A 83 -6.18 -2.35 -8.63
N ASN A 84 -6.86 -1.51 -9.39
CA ASN A 84 -7.54 -1.92 -10.61
C ASN A 84 -6.51 -1.84 -11.74
N PRO A 85 -6.16 -2.96 -12.39
CA PRO A 85 -5.08 -2.93 -13.38
C PRO A 85 -5.36 -2.04 -14.57
N THR A 86 -6.63 -1.77 -14.85
CA THR A 86 -6.98 -0.94 -15.99
C THR A 86 -6.73 0.54 -15.72
N LYS A 87 -7.04 1.00 -14.51
CA LYS A 87 -7.04 2.45 -14.24
C LYS A 87 -6.08 2.89 -13.14
N ASP A 88 -5.47 1.98 -12.40
CA ASP A 88 -4.66 2.35 -11.23
C ASP A 88 -3.19 2.01 -11.43
N ASN A 89 -2.34 2.90 -10.90
CA ASN A 89 -0.95 2.60 -10.62
C ASN A 89 -0.80 2.38 -9.13
N TYR A 90 0.27 1.69 -8.74
CA TYR A 90 0.54 1.49 -7.32
C TYR A 90 2.04 1.47 -7.06
N SER A 91 2.39 1.81 -5.84
CA SER A 91 3.76 1.70 -5.34
C SER A 91 3.68 1.36 -3.86
N PHE A 92 4.77 0.84 -3.31
CA PHE A 92 4.77 0.55 -1.89
C PHE A 92 6.16 0.69 -1.29
N VAL A 93 6.17 0.94 0.02
CA VAL A 93 7.36 1.01 0.84
C VAL A 93 7.17 0.01 1.97
N ILE A 94 8.23 -0.73 2.29
CA ILE A 94 8.18 -1.78 3.30
C ILE A 94 9.23 -1.47 4.35
N GLU A 95 8.81 -1.52 5.62
CA GLU A 95 9.71 -1.35 6.74
C GLU A 95 9.51 -2.50 7.71
N GLU A 96 10.61 -3.06 8.16
CA GLU A 96 10.54 -4.09 9.19
C GLU A 96 10.19 -3.43 10.52
N GLU A 97 9.23 -4.00 11.21
CA GLU A 97 8.79 -3.49 12.49
C GLU A 97 9.59 -4.18 13.58
N LYS A 98 10.24 -3.40 14.44
CA LYS A 98 11.11 -3.97 15.45
C LYS A 98 10.51 -3.93 16.83
#